data_4f9e556759c095027ea912ec7ce476d8
#
_entry.id   4f9e556759c095027ea912ec7ce476d8
#
_cell.length_a   1.000
_cell.length_b   1.000
_cell.length_c   1.000
_cell.angle_alpha   90.00
_cell.angle_beta   90.00
_cell.angle_gamma   90.00
#
_symmetry.space_group_name_H-M   'P 1'
#
loop_
_entity.id
_entity.type
_entity.pdbx_description
1 polymer ?
#
loop_
_entity_poly.entity_id
_entity_poly.type
_entity_poly.pdbx_seq_one_letter_code
_entity_poly.pdbx_strand_id
1 'polypeptide(L)'
;LGLDLVCFMQVRLQAHSEKALARFEETVRSLPAVLECHYLTGEFDYLLKTVFRNRQELEHFDRRILSPLPHVVQVLTSVVLSEIKSTTELPLPGDSA
;
A
#
# COMPACT_ATOMS: atom_id res chain seq x y z
N LEU A 1 -21.25 12.92 -4.36
CA LEU A 1 -20.71 11.59 -4.28
C LEU A 1 -19.33 11.55 -4.91
N GLY A 2 -18.33 11.66 -4.08
CA GLY A 2 -16.97 11.55 -4.55
C GLY A 2 -16.65 10.13 -4.98
N LEU A 3 -15.95 10.00 -6.10
CA LEU A 3 -15.34 8.74 -6.45
C LEU A 3 -14.02 8.68 -5.72
N ASP A 4 -13.86 7.69 -4.87
CA ASP A 4 -12.62 7.53 -4.16
C ASP A 4 -11.52 7.06 -5.09
N LEU A 5 -10.33 7.57 -4.88
CA LEU A 5 -9.14 7.09 -5.57
C LEU A 5 -8.58 5.92 -4.78
N VAL A 6 -8.57 4.75 -5.39
CA VAL A 6 -7.89 3.58 -4.83
C VAL A 6 -6.51 3.50 -5.46
N CYS A 7 -5.50 3.40 -4.62
CA CYS A 7 -4.12 3.35 -5.07
C CYS A 7 -3.40 2.14 -4.50
N PHE A 8 -2.45 1.62 -5.27
CA PHE A 8 -1.49 0.66 -4.76
C PHE A 8 -0.14 1.36 -4.68
N MET A 9 0.44 1.37 -3.49
CA MET A 9 1.70 2.05 -3.24
C MET A 9 2.73 1.01 -2.81
N GLN A 10 3.78 0.87 -3.62
CA GLN A 10 4.89 -0.03 -3.30
C GLN A 10 5.98 0.77 -2.63
N VAL A 11 6.46 0.28 -1.50
CA VAL A 11 7.42 0.98 -0.67
C VAL A 11 8.69 0.15 -0.56
N ARG A 12 9.83 0.80 -0.79
CA ARG A 12 11.13 0.20 -0.57
C ARG A 12 11.84 0.89 0.58
N LEU A 13 12.32 0.10 1.52
CA LEU A 13 13.07 0.58 2.67
C LEU A 13 14.56 0.33 2.47
N GLN A 14 15.38 1.23 3.00
CA GLN A 14 16.81 1.08 2.98
C GLN A 14 17.33 0.12 4.07
N ALA A 15 16.65 0.08 5.21
CA ALA A 15 17.02 -0.81 6.33
C ALA A 15 15.99 -1.90 6.52
N HIS A 16 16.46 -3.14 6.72
CA HIS A 16 15.62 -4.32 6.80
C HIS A 16 15.77 -5.08 8.13
N SER A 17 16.28 -4.42 9.17
CA SER A 17 16.32 -5.04 10.50
C SER A 17 14.90 -5.26 10.99
N GLU A 18 14.72 -6.23 11.89
CA GLU A 18 13.42 -6.47 12.51
C GLU A 18 12.85 -5.21 13.13
N LYS A 19 13.70 -4.42 13.77
CA LYS A 19 13.28 -3.19 14.42
C LYS A 19 12.78 -2.15 13.40
N ALA A 20 13.49 -1.99 12.28
CA ALA A 20 13.11 -1.05 11.24
C ALA A 20 11.78 -1.46 10.59
N LEU A 21 11.62 -2.74 10.29
CA LEU A 21 10.40 -3.26 9.70
C LEU A 21 9.22 -3.13 10.65
N ALA A 22 9.42 -3.49 11.92
CA ALA A 22 8.35 -3.41 12.92
C ALA A 22 7.88 -1.98 13.12
N ARG A 23 8.81 -1.03 13.11
CA ARG A 23 8.47 0.39 13.26
C ARG A 23 7.64 0.90 12.09
N PHE A 24 8.03 0.54 10.88
CA PHE A 24 7.27 0.91 9.69
C PHE A 24 5.86 0.31 9.75
N GLU A 25 5.76 -0.97 10.06
CA GLU A 25 4.47 -1.68 10.12
C GLU A 25 3.56 -1.09 11.17
N GLU A 26 4.09 -0.76 12.35
CA GLU A 26 3.28 -0.16 13.39
C GLU A 26 2.74 1.20 12.97
N THR A 27 3.58 2.01 12.34
CA THR A 27 3.13 3.32 11.82
C THR A 27 2.02 3.15 10.79
N VAL A 28 2.21 2.23 9.85
CA VAL A 28 1.23 2.00 8.78
C VAL A 28 -0.11 1.53 9.33
N ARG A 29 -0.09 0.68 10.37
CA ARG A 29 -1.33 0.23 11.01
C ARG A 29 -2.18 1.37 11.54
N SER A 30 -1.57 2.49 11.89
CA SER A 30 -2.26 3.65 12.45
C SER A 30 -2.80 4.61 11.39
N LEU A 31 -2.51 4.38 10.11
CA LEU A 31 -2.88 5.30 9.04
C LEU A 31 -4.25 4.94 8.45
N PRO A 32 -5.28 5.77 8.65
CA PRO A 32 -6.63 5.44 8.18
C PRO A 32 -6.74 5.25 6.67
N ALA A 33 -5.91 5.93 5.89
CA ALA A 33 -5.96 5.81 4.44
C ALA A 33 -5.48 4.45 3.94
N VAL A 34 -4.75 3.70 4.78
CA VAL A 34 -4.21 2.39 4.39
C VAL A 34 -5.22 1.30 4.74
N LEU A 35 -5.76 0.66 3.71
CA LEU A 35 -6.73 -0.42 3.86
C LEU A 35 -6.05 -1.77 4.04
N GLU A 36 -4.90 -1.96 3.39
CA GLU A 36 -4.14 -3.21 3.44
C GLU A 36 -2.66 -2.88 3.38
N CYS A 37 -1.86 -3.71 4.02
CA CYS A 37 -0.42 -3.63 3.94
C CYS A 37 0.14 -5.05 3.91
N HIS A 38 0.92 -5.36 2.88
CA HIS A 38 1.50 -6.68 2.69
C HIS A 38 3.01 -6.57 2.63
N TYR A 39 3.69 -7.46 3.33
CA TYR A 39 5.13 -7.58 3.26
C TYR A 39 5.48 -8.49 2.08
N LEU A 40 6.37 -8.05 1.22
CA LEU A 40 6.61 -8.68 -0.07
C LEU A 40 8.02 -9.26 -0.17
N THR A 41 8.15 -10.28 -1.01
CA THR A 41 9.45 -10.66 -1.57
C THR A 41 9.71 -9.78 -2.80
N GLY A 42 10.97 -9.64 -3.17
CA GLY A 42 11.35 -8.91 -4.38
C GLY A 42 11.94 -7.54 -4.08
N GLU A 43 11.86 -6.67 -5.06
CA GLU A 43 12.52 -5.37 -5.00
C GLU A 43 11.88 -4.42 -3.99
N PHE A 44 10.55 -4.45 -3.90
CA PHE A 44 9.84 -3.62 -2.95
C PHE A 44 9.49 -4.42 -1.71
N ASP A 45 9.51 -3.77 -0.57
CA ASP A 45 9.32 -4.42 0.71
C ASP A 45 7.86 -4.52 1.12
N TYR A 46 7.06 -3.51 0.77
CA TYR A 46 5.64 -3.45 1.16
C TYR A 46 4.76 -3.01 0.02
N LEU A 47 3.57 -3.58 -0.01
CA LEU A 47 2.50 -3.14 -0.89
C LEU A 47 1.36 -2.64 -0.02
N LEU A 48 0.99 -1.37 -0.20
CA LEU A 48 -0.12 -0.76 0.50
C LEU A 48 -1.28 -0.56 -0.48
N LYS A 49 -2.48 -0.93 -0.04
CA LYS A 49 -3.70 -0.52 -0.71
C LYS A 49 -4.26 0.66 0.06
N THR A 50 -4.40 1.80 -0.62
CA THR A 50 -4.82 3.05 0.00
C THR A 50 -6.03 3.62 -0.70
N VAL A 51 -6.75 4.51 0.00
CA VAL A 51 -7.92 5.17 -0.56
C VAL A 51 -7.90 6.65 -0.19
N PHE A 52 -8.20 7.50 -1.17
CA PHE A 52 -8.23 8.95 -1.01
C PHE A 52 -9.46 9.51 -1.71
N ARG A 53 -9.96 10.64 -1.23
CA ARG A 53 -11.12 11.29 -1.85
C ARG A 53 -10.76 11.98 -3.16
N ASN A 54 -9.53 12.45 -3.26
CA ASN A 54 -9.07 13.21 -4.42
C ASN A 54 -7.55 13.12 -4.53
N ARG A 55 -7.05 13.67 -5.64
CA ARG A 55 -5.64 13.67 -5.94
C ARG A 55 -4.81 14.44 -4.91
N GLN A 56 -5.36 15.50 -4.36
CA GLN A 56 -4.65 16.32 -3.37
C GLN A 56 -4.40 15.55 -2.09
N GLU A 57 -5.35 14.72 -1.67
CA GLU A 57 -5.16 13.86 -0.50
C GLU A 57 -4.07 12.81 -0.76
N LEU A 58 -4.05 12.25 -1.95
CA LEU A 58 -3.00 11.31 -2.33
C LEU A 58 -1.63 11.99 -2.26
N GLU A 59 -1.50 13.17 -2.85
CA GLU A 59 -0.25 13.90 -2.86
C GLU A 59 0.22 14.25 -1.46
N HIS A 60 -0.70 14.70 -0.62
CA HIS A 60 -0.39 15.00 0.78
C HIS A 60 0.10 13.76 1.53
N PHE A 61 -0.58 12.64 1.34
CA PHE A 61 -0.20 11.38 1.98
C PHE A 61 1.19 10.94 1.55
N ASP A 62 1.45 10.96 0.25
CA ASP A 62 2.76 10.56 -0.28
C ASP A 62 3.88 11.46 0.25
N ARG A 63 3.71 12.76 0.14
CA ARG A 63 4.78 13.72 0.47
C ARG A 63 4.97 13.94 1.96
N ARG A 64 3.88 13.94 2.73
CA ARG A 64 3.93 14.38 4.12
C ARG A 64 3.86 13.26 5.12
N ILE A 65 3.34 12.11 4.72
CA ILE A 65 3.09 11.01 5.64
C ILE A 65 3.97 9.81 5.33
N LEU A 66 3.91 9.31 4.09
CA LEU A 66 4.58 8.05 3.76
C LEU A 66 6.06 8.23 3.43
N SER A 67 6.39 9.11 2.48
CA SER A 67 7.78 9.29 2.05
C SER A 67 8.72 9.76 3.16
N PRO A 68 8.28 10.58 4.14
CA PRO A 68 9.16 10.99 5.23
C PRO A 68 9.43 9.93 6.29
N LEU A 69 8.74 8.79 6.25
CA LEU A 69 8.96 7.75 7.26
C LEU A 69 10.39 7.26 7.24
N PRO A 70 10.93 6.86 8.41
CA PRO A 70 12.31 6.39 8.50
C PRO A 70 12.60 5.28 7.50
N HIS A 71 13.74 5.40 6.83
CA HIS A 71 14.27 4.40 5.89
C HIS A 71 13.50 4.24 4.59
N VAL A 72 12.43 4.98 4.34
CA VAL A 72 11.74 4.95 3.07
C VAL A 72 12.61 5.63 2.01
N VAL A 73 12.97 4.89 0.97
CA VAL A 73 13.83 5.41 -0.11
C VAL A 73 13.12 5.49 -1.44
N GLN A 74 12.01 4.76 -1.60
CA GLN A 74 11.25 4.81 -2.84
C GLN A 74 9.79 4.45 -2.57
N VAL A 75 8.89 5.23 -3.18
CA VAL A 75 7.47 4.93 -3.20
C VAL A 75 7.01 4.96 -4.65
N LEU A 76 6.43 3.86 -5.09
CA LEU A 76 5.88 3.76 -6.44
C LEU A 76 4.36 3.65 -6.32
N THR A 77 3.66 4.67 -6.82
CA THR A 77 2.22 4.76 -6.68
C THR A 77 1.52 4.47 -8.00
N SER A 78 0.50 3.61 -7.96
CA SER A 78 -0.36 3.32 -9.09
C SER A 78 -1.80 3.61 -8.69
N VAL A 79 -2.49 4.40 -9.51
CA VAL A 79 -3.91 4.69 -9.29
C VAL A 79 -4.72 3.65 -10.05
N VAL A 80 -5.68 3.03 -9.37
CA VAL A 80 -6.57 2.06 -10.00
C VAL A 80 -7.53 2.80 -10.93
N LEU A 81 -7.48 2.46 -12.21
CA LEU A 81 -8.39 3.04 -13.20
C LEU A 81 -9.72 2.32 -13.21
N SER A 82 -9.69 1.00 -13.09
CA SER A 82 -10.91 0.20 -13.00
C SER A 82 -10.60 -1.12 -12.33
N GLU A 83 -11.57 -1.65 -11.60
CA GLU A 83 -11.45 -2.97 -11.01
C GLU A 83 -12.13 -3.98 -11.93
N ILE A 84 -11.35 -4.92 -12.44
CA ILE A 84 -11.85 -5.90 -13.40
C ILE A 84 -12.49 -7.09 -12.70
N LYS A 85 -11.90 -7.48 -11.58
CA LYS A 85 -12.38 -8.61 -10.80
C LYS A 85 -11.94 -8.46 -9.35
N SER A 86 -12.84 -8.75 -8.42
CA SER A 86 -12.53 -8.81 -7.01
C SER A 86 -13.39 -9.90 -6.38
N THR A 87 -12.74 -10.88 -5.77
CA THR A 87 -13.42 -11.92 -5.03
C THR A 87 -12.56 -12.36 -3.85
N THR A 88 -13.22 -12.66 -2.75
CA THR A 88 -12.55 -13.22 -1.57
C THR A 88 -12.67 -14.73 -1.53
N GLU A 89 -13.42 -15.33 -2.46
CA GLU A 89 -13.58 -16.78 -2.50
C GLU A 89 -12.33 -17.43 -3.11
N LEU A 90 -11.81 -18.42 -2.41
CA LEU A 90 -10.75 -19.25 -2.94
C LEU A 90 -11.32 -20.35 -3.82
N PRO A 91 -10.62 -20.74 -4.89
CA PRO A 91 -11.09 -21.84 -5.74
C PRO A 91 -11.23 -23.13 -4.92
N LEU A 92 -12.26 -23.90 -5.22
CA LEU A 92 -12.41 -25.25 -4.66
C LEU A 92 -11.40 -26.21 -5.29
N PRO A 93 -11.02 -27.29 -4.59
CA PRO A 93 -10.16 -28.29 -5.19
C PRO A 93 -10.73 -28.79 -6.51
N GLY A 94 -9.92 -28.76 -7.57
CA GLY A 94 -10.33 -29.19 -8.89
C GLY A 94 -10.85 -28.09 -9.80
N ASP A 95 -11.05 -26.86 -9.30
CA ASP A 95 -11.43 -25.75 -10.12
C ASP A 95 -10.27 -25.34 -11.04
N SER A 96 -10.61 -24.98 -12.27
CA SER A 96 -9.60 -24.45 -13.20
C SER A 96 -9.21 -23.04 -12.85
N ALA A 97 -7.98 -22.71 -13.08
CA ALA A 97 -7.50 -21.34 -12.91
C ALA A 97 -8.07 -20.42 -14.00
#